data_bc32dedb40ceae94e1385393162db8ba
#
_entry.id   bc32dedb40ceae94e1385393162db8ba
#
_cell.length_a   1.000
_cell.length_b   1.000
_cell.length_c   1.000
_cell.angle_alpha   90.00
_cell.angle_beta   90.00
_cell.angle_gamma   90.00
#
_symmetry.space_group_name_H-M   'P 1'
#
loop_
_entity.id
_entity.type
_entity.pdbx_description
1 polymer ?
#
loop_
_entity_poly.entity_id
_entity_poly.type
_entity_poly.pdbx_seq_one_letter_code
_entity_poly.pdbx_strand_id
1 'polypeptide(L)'
;MTEDALRKLWAGRFISYLLVEKNSSELTGANYKRDIREFEQFMLLKEGAAFCWEQVQVPHIRSYLAYLNQKAYARRTIARRISSLRSFYKFLLREGRCLL
;
A
#
# COMPACT_ATOMS: atom_id res chain seq x y z
N MET A 1 10.52 13.35 12.62
CA MET A 1 10.07 11.96 12.34
C MET A 1 10.71 11.49 11.05
N THR A 2 11.22 10.26 11.03
CA THR A 2 11.85 9.71 9.83
C THR A 2 10.79 9.33 8.79
N GLU A 3 11.21 9.19 7.53
CA GLU A 3 10.29 8.71 6.49
C GLU A 3 9.77 7.31 6.81
N ASP A 4 10.61 6.43 7.36
CA ASP A 4 10.18 5.10 7.77
C ASP A 4 9.04 5.18 8.81
N ALA A 5 9.20 6.05 9.81
CA ALA A 5 8.18 6.24 10.84
C ALA A 5 6.90 6.81 10.25
N LEU A 6 6.99 7.74 9.30
CA LEU A 6 5.82 8.32 8.63
C LEU A 6 5.09 7.27 7.78
N ARG A 7 5.83 6.44 7.04
CA ARG A 7 5.20 5.37 6.26
C ARG A 7 4.43 4.41 7.16
N LYS A 8 5.04 4.01 8.27
CA LYS A 8 4.40 3.10 9.22
C LYS A 8 3.20 3.74 9.89
N LEU A 9 3.28 5.02 10.22
CA LEU A 9 2.19 5.76 10.84
C LEU A 9 0.95 5.75 9.94
N TRP A 10 1.11 6.09 8.66
CA TRP A 10 -0.03 6.18 7.75
C TRP A 10 -0.59 4.82 7.37
N ALA A 11 0.26 3.81 7.21
CA ALA A 11 -0.21 2.44 7.01
C ALA A 11 -1.02 1.98 8.21
N GLY A 12 -0.54 2.26 9.43
CA GLY A 12 -1.25 1.91 10.65
C GLY A 12 -2.58 2.62 10.79
N ARG A 13 -2.64 3.90 10.44
CA ARG A 13 -3.90 4.67 10.45
C ARG A 13 -4.92 4.10 9.47
N PHE A 14 -4.46 3.65 8.31
CA PHE A 14 -5.35 3.01 7.34
C PHE A 14 -5.95 1.72 7.91
N ILE A 15 -5.12 0.87 8.53
CA ILE A 15 -5.61 -0.37 9.12
C ILE A 15 -6.61 -0.07 10.25
N SER A 16 -6.33 0.91 11.09
CA SER A 16 -7.27 1.34 12.13
C SER A 16 -8.59 1.82 11.54
N TYR A 17 -8.52 2.59 10.45
CA TYR A 17 -9.70 3.04 9.73
C TYR A 17 -10.56 1.85 9.25
N LEU A 18 -9.92 0.83 8.68
CA LEU A 18 -10.65 -0.36 8.22
C LEU A 18 -11.33 -1.08 9.38
N LEU A 19 -10.63 -1.25 10.48
CA LEU A 19 -11.16 -2.03 11.61
C LEU A 19 -12.25 -1.27 12.36
N VAL A 20 -12.09 0.03 12.55
CA VAL A 20 -13.00 0.83 13.37
C VAL A 20 -14.14 1.42 12.54
N GLU A 21 -13.82 2.20 11.50
CA GLU A 21 -14.85 2.90 10.74
C GLU A 21 -15.55 2.02 9.71
N LYS A 22 -14.82 1.11 9.07
CA LYS A 22 -15.39 0.19 8.08
C LYS A 22 -15.84 -1.13 8.68
N ASN A 23 -15.58 -1.34 9.97
CA ASN A 23 -15.95 -2.55 10.67
C ASN A 23 -15.47 -3.82 9.95
N SER A 24 -14.29 -3.76 9.35
CA SER A 24 -13.69 -4.92 8.67
C SER A 24 -13.22 -5.94 9.69
N SER A 25 -13.17 -7.21 9.28
CA SER A 25 -12.66 -8.28 10.14
C SER A 25 -11.15 -8.12 10.37
N GLU A 26 -10.65 -8.72 11.45
CA GLU A 26 -9.21 -8.74 11.70
C GLU A 26 -8.44 -9.41 10.58
N LEU A 27 -8.99 -10.47 10.00
CA LEU A 27 -8.36 -11.14 8.86
C LEU A 27 -8.23 -10.20 7.66
N THR A 28 -9.28 -9.45 7.36
CA THR A 28 -9.25 -8.45 6.29
C THR A 28 -8.18 -7.40 6.54
N GLY A 29 -8.11 -6.88 7.78
CA GLY A 29 -7.08 -5.93 8.17
C GLY A 29 -5.68 -6.49 8.01
N ALA A 30 -5.46 -7.73 8.40
CA ALA A 30 -4.17 -8.40 8.27
C ALA A 30 -3.76 -8.57 6.80
N ASN A 31 -4.72 -8.89 5.93
CA ASN A 31 -4.47 -9.04 4.50
C ASN A 31 -4.07 -7.69 3.88
N TYR A 32 -4.76 -6.61 4.21
CA TYR A 32 -4.39 -5.27 3.74
C TYR A 32 -3.00 -4.87 4.23
N LYS A 33 -2.72 -5.12 5.50
CA LYS A 33 -1.42 -4.79 6.08
C LYS A 33 -0.28 -5.50 5.33
N ARG A 34 -0.45 -6.79 5.06
CA ARG A 34 0.53 -7.58 4.31
C ARG A 34 0.74 -7.02 2.91
N ASP A 35 -0.36 -6.72 2.21
CA ASP A 35 -0.30 -6.24 0.83
C ASP A 35 0.41 -4.89 0.75
N ILE A 36 0.14 -3.99 1.69
CA ILE A 36 0.79 -2.68 1.74
C ILE A 36 2.27 -2.84 2.06
N ARG A 37 2.61 -3.71 3.02
CA ARG A 37 4.00 -3.96 3.40
C ARG A 37 4.82 -4.49 2.22
N GLU A 38 4.26 -5.38 1.43
CA GLU A 38 4.96 -5.95 0.29
C GLU A 38 5.21 -4.91 -0.80
N PHE A 39 4.27 -4.01 -1.02
CA PHE A 39 4.47 -2.90 -1.93
C PHE A 39 5.53 -1.93 -1.37
N GLU A 40 5.49 -1.65 -0.08
CA GLU A 40 6.50 -0.81 0.57
C GLU A 40 7.90 -1.38 0.35
N GLN A 41 8.07 -2.69 0.56
CA GLN A 41 9.35 -3.34 0.38
C GLN A 41 9.84 -3.23 -1.07
N PHE A 42 8.95 -3.43 -2.03
CA PHE A 42 9.27 -3.27 -3.44
C PHE A 42 9.76 -1.85 -3.72
N MET A 43 9.04 -0.84 -3.21
CA MET A 43 9.40 0.56 -3.43
C MET A 43 10.69 0.95 -2.72
N LEU A 44 10.95 0.41 -1.54
CA LEU A 44 12.20 0.67 -0.82
C LEU A 44 13.42 0.16 -1.59
N LEU A 45 13.30 -1.00 -2.23
CA LEU A 45 14.37 -1.54 -3.06
C LEU A 45 14.59 -0.69 -4.31
N LYS A 46 13.54 -0.09 -4.83
CA LYS A 46 13.58 0.68 -6.07
C LYS A 46 14.01 2.14 -5.82
N GLU A 47 13.46 2.78 -4.79
CA GLU A 47 13.62 4.21 -4.53
C GLU A 47 14.47 4.53 -3.30
N GLY A 48 14.75 3.54 -2.46
CA GLY A 48 15.58 3.73 -1.27
C GLY A 48 14.79 4.15 -0.04
N ALA A 49 15.51 4.33 1.06
CA ALA A 49 14.92 4.56 2.38
C ALA A 49 14.16 5.88 2.50
N ALA A 50 14.43 6.84 1.63
CA ALA A 50 13.73 8.13 1.62
C ALA A 50 12.36 8.07 0.95
N PHE A 51 11.97 6.91 0.45
CA PHE A 51 10.67 6.72 -0.19
C PHE A 51 9.52 7.13 0.73
N CYS A 52 8.54 7.86 0.19
CA CYS A 52 7.31 8.19 0.90
C CYS A 52 6.10 7.87 0.03
N TRP A 53 4.95 7.60 0.69
CA TRP A 53 3.74 7.19 -0.02
C TRP A 53 3.29 8.20 -1.08
N GLU A 54 3.53 9.49 -0.83
CA GLU A 54 3.10 10.57 -1.71
C GLU A 54 3.84 10.58 -3.05
N GLN A 55 4.99 9.91 -3.14
CA GLN A 55 5.80 9.86 -4.36
C GLN A 55 5.31 8.86 -5.40
N VAL A 56 4.39 7.98 -5.02
CA VAL A 56 3.94 6.92 -5.92
C VAL A 56 3.12 7.50 -7.06
N GLN A 57 3.47 7.09 -8.28
CA GLN A 57 2.79 7.51 -9.50
C GLN A 57 2.47 6.27 -10.36
N VAL A 58 1.73 6.49 -11.43
CA VAL A 58 1.30 5.39 -12.32
C VAL A 58 2.46 4.50 -12.77
N PRO A 59 3.63 5.04 -13.19
CA PRO A 59 4.73 4.17 -13.58
C PRO A 59 5.20 3.21 -12.49
N HIS A 60 5.14 3.65 -11.22
CA HIS A 60 5.49 2.78 -10.09
C HIS A 60 4.54 1.59 -9.98
N ILE A 61 3.25 1.84 -10.16
CA ILE A 61 2.23 0.78 -10.10
C ILE A 61 2.42 -0.19 -11.28
N ARG A 62 2.73 0.32 -12.46
CA ARG A 62 3.02 -0.52 -13.63
C ARG A 62 4.24 -1.42 -13.38
N SER A 63 5.29 -0.86 -12.78
CA SER A 63 6.49 -1.62 -12.43
C SER A 63 6.17 -2.72 -11.42
N TYR A 64 5.32 -2.40 -10.45
CA TYR A 64 4.91 -3.38 -9.45
C TYR A 64 4.08 -4.50 -10.09
N LEU A 65 3.17 -4.17 -10.99
CA LEU A 65 2.41 -5.17 -11.74
C LEU A 65 3.33 -6.11 -12.52
N ALA A 66 4.33 -5.56 -13.22
CA ALA A 66 5.30 -6.35 -13.95
C ALA A 66 6.07 -7.28 -13.02
N TYR A 67 6.47 -6.76 -11.86
CA TYR A 67 7.17 -7.54 -10.84
C TYR A 67 6.32 -8.72 -10.35
N LEU A 68 5.05 -8.47 -10.06
CA LEU A 68 4.13 -9.52 -9.59
C LEU A 68 3.91 -10.60 -10.67
N ASN A 69 3.82 -10.18 -11.94
CA ASN A 69 3.70 -11.12 -13.05
C ASN A 69 4.96 -11.96 -13.22
N GLN A 70 6.14 -11.36 -13.06
CA GLN A 70 7.41 -12.10 -13.12
C GLN A 70 7.52 -13.12 -12.00
N LYS A 71 6.99 -12.83 -10.83
CA LYS A 71 6.97 -13.76 -9.70
C LYS A 71 5.93 -14.86 -9.88
N ALA A 72 5.19 -14.83 -10.97
CA ALA A 72 4.17 -15.84 -11.31
C ALA A 72 3.05 -15.96 -10.27
N TYR A 73 2.71 -14.86 -9.60
CA TYR A 73 1.54 -14.85 -8.73
C TYR A 73 0.27 -15.07 -9.55
N ALA A 74 -0.71 -15.75 -8.95
CA ALA A 74 -2.01 -15.95 -9.57
C ALA A 74 -2.69 -14.60 -9.84
N ARG A 75 -3.49 -14.54 -10.92
CA ARG A 75 -4.23 -13.31 -11.27
C ARG A 75 -5.07 -12.78 -10.12
N ARG A 76 -5.70 -13.68 -9.36
CA ARG A 76 -6.51 -13.29 -8.20
C ARG A 76 -5.66 -12.58 -7.14
N THR A 77 -4.47 -13.10 -6.88
CA THR A 77 -3.55 -12.50 -5.91
C THR A 77 -3.10 -11.12 -6.39
N ILE A 78 -2.75 -10.99 -7.66
CA ILE A 78 -2.32 -9.71 -8.22
C ILE A 78 -3.46 -8.70 -8.13
N ALA A 79 -4.68 -9.08 -8.52
CA ALA A 79 -5.84 -8.21 -8.45
C ALA A 79 -6.11 -7.75 -7.01
N ARG A 80 -6.00 -8.66 -6.03
CA ARG A 80 -6.19 -8.32 -4.62
C ARG A 80 -5.15 -7.32 -4.15
N ARG A 81 -3.88 -7.53 -4.49
CA ARG A 81 -2.80 -6.62 -4.06
C ARG A 81 -2.96 -5.23 -4.64
N ILE A 82 -3.35 -5.13 -5.92
CA ILE A 82 -3.60 -3.83 -6.54
C ILE A 82 -4.83 -3.17 -5.91
N SER A 83 -5.87 -3.94 -5.62
CA SER A 83 -7.07 -3.43 -4.97
C SER A 83 -6.75 -2.88 -3.58
N SER A 84 -5.88 -3.56 -2.82
CA SER A 84 -5.44 -3.07 -1.51
C SER A 84 -4.74 -1.73 -1.62
N LEU A 85 -3.86 -1.56 -2.62
CA LEU A 85 -3.17 -0.29 -2.83
C LEU A 85 -4.15 0.81 -3.22
N ARG A 86 -5.13 0.50 -4.07
CA ARG A 86 -6.16 1.47 -4.46
C ARG A 86 -6.92 1.95 -3.24
N SER A 87 -7.32 1.06 -2.36
CA SER A 87 -8.02 1.41 -1.13
C SER A 87 -7.17 2.28 -0.21
N PHE A 88 -5.90 1.92 -0.07
CA PHE A 88 -4.95 2.69 0.74
C PHE A 88 -4.79 4.12 0.20
N TYR A 89 -4.59 4.27 -1.10
CA TYR A 89 -4.42 5.59 -1.70
C TYR A 89 -5.70 6.42 -1.69
N LYS A 90 -6.87 5.79 -1.77
CA LYS A 90 -8.14 6.48 -1.54
C LYS A 90 -8.19 7.07 -0.12
N PHE A 91 -7.75 6.29 0.86
CA PHE A 91 -7.69 6.76 2.24
C PHE A 91 -6.70 7.92 2.38
N LEU A 92 -5.50 7.79 1.80
CA LEU A 92 -4.50 8.88 1.86
C LEU A 92 -5.01 10.16 1.20
N LEU A 93 -5.72 10.04 0.09
CA LEU A 93 -6.32 11.18 -0.59
C LEU A 93 -7.36 11.86 0.32
N ARG A 94 -8.21 11.07 0.96
CA ARG A 94 -9.23 11.59 1.89
C ARG A 94 -8.58 12.35 3.05
N GLU A 95 -7.45 11.85 3.54
CA GLU A 95 -6.74 12.45 4.67
C GLU A 95 -5.82 13.61 4.26
N GLY A 96 -5.81 13.97 2.99
CA GLY A 96 -5.00 15.08 2.49
C GLY A 96 -3.51 14.78 2.38
N ARG A 97 -3.12 13.49 2.39
CA ARG A 97 -1.71 13.09 2.31
C ARG A 97 -1.25 12.81 0.89
N CYS A 98 -2.18 12.79 -0.06
CA CYS A 98 -1.88 12.46 -1.45
C CYS A 98 -2.82 13.28 -2.33
N LEU A 99 -2.35 13.75 -3.47
CA LEU A 99 -3.13 14.58 -4.38
C LEU A 99 -3.70 13.80 -5.57
N LEU A 100 -3.39 12.53 -5.67
CA LEU A 100 -3.83 11.71 -6.81
C LEU A 100 -5.16 11.02 -6.53
#